data_9d9fd6dadac84e9b9b1866f9865a85ea
#
_entry.id   9d9fd6dadac84e9b9b1866f9865a85ea
#
_cell.length_a   1.000
_cell.length_b   1.000
_cell.length_c   1.000
_cell.angle_alpha   90.00
_cell.angle_beta   90.00
_cell.angle_gamma   90.00
#
_symmetry.space_group_name_H-M   'P 1'
#
loop_
_entity.id
_entity.type
_entity.pdbx_description
1 polymer ?
#
loop_
_entity_poly.entity_id
_entity_poly.type
_entity_poly.pdbx_seq_one_letter_code
_entity_poly.pdbx_strand_id
1 'polypeptide(L)'
;KDAESGLVIADLSDHTPVTVAKGGRGGYGNAHFATPTRQIPKFAKPGMPGEDIQVTLELKLIADVGLIGFPNVGKSTLISTISAAKPKIANYHFTTLVPTLGVVSVGEGASFVCADIPGLIEGASEGIGLGHDFLRHVERCRLLLHVVDVSGSECRDPIEDFEKINEELAKFSPALAERPQIVVGNKCDLATEEQIETFKNYVEGKGLTFVPISAATMQGVRELPGLVYNRLKDIPAIPVF
;
A
#
# COMPACT_ATOMS: atom_id res chain seq x y z
N LYS A 1 -15.66 -8.85 8.95
CA LYS A 1 -15.80 -10.27 9.34
C LYS A 1 -16.66 -10.35 10.60
N ASP A 2 -17.39 -11.41 10.77
CA ASP A 2 -18.05 -11.77 12.02
C ASP A 2 -16.97 -12.12 13.06
N ALA A 3 -17.05 -11.57 14.27
CA ALA A 3 -16.01 -11.74 15.28
C ALA A 3 -15.97 -13.16 15.90
N GLU A 4 -17.10 -13.89 15.88
CA GLU A 4 -17.20 -15.23 16.46
C GLU A 4 -16.86 -16.32 15.44
N SER A 5 -17.43 -16.25 14.25
CA SER A 5 -17.25 -17.28 13.21
C SER A 5 -16.05 -17.01 12.29
N GLY A 6 -15.52 -15.78 12.25
CA GLY A 6 -14.47 -15.36 11.34
C GLY A 6 -14.93 -15.23 9.87
N LEU A 7 -16.19 -15.48 9.57
CA LEU A 7 -16.72 -15.41 8.21
C LEU A 7 -16.74 -13.98 7.69
N VAL A 8 -16.43 -13.80 6.42
CA VAL A 8 -16.49 -12.49 5.76
C VAL A 8 -17.96 -12.12 5.55
N ILE A 9 -18.43 -11.05 6.21
CA ILE A 9 -19.78 -10.51 6.04
C ILE A 9 -19.86 -9.67 4.78
N ALA A 10 -18.86 -8.80 4.58
CA ALA A 10 -18.76 -7.94 3.41
C ALA A 10 -17.29 -7.54 3.16
N ASP A 11 -16.94 -7.33 1.88
CA ASP A 11 -15.71 -6.64 1.47
C ASP A 11 -16.13 -5.27 0.92
N LEU A 12 -15.68 -4.21 1.61
CA LEU A 12 -16.04 -2.82 1.27
C LEU A 12 -14.98 -2.30 0.30
N SER A 13 -15.14 -2.57 -0.97
CA SER A 13 -14.23 -2.15 -2.05
C SER A 13 -14.62 -0.81 -2.67
N ASP A 14 -15.85 -0.35 -2.46
CA ASP A 14 -16.38 0.90 -2.96
C ASP A 14 -17.15 1.67 -1.87
N HIS A 15 -17.78 2.79 -2.23
CA HIS A 15 -18.59 3.60 -1.32
C HIS A 15 -20.02 3.10 -1.15
N THR A 16 -20.35 1.89 -1.64
CA THR A 16 -21.70 1.32 -1.52
C THR A 16 -21.97 0.96 -0.06
N PRO A 17 -23.04 1.49 0.56
CA PRO A 17 -23.36 1.17 1.94
C PRO A 17 -23.83 -0.29 2.06
N VAL A 18 -23.24 -1.03 2.99
CA VAL A 18 -23.61 -2.42 3.28
C VAL A 18 -24.30 -2.48 4.66
N THR A 19 -25.49 -3.07 4.70
CA THR A 19 -26.20 -3.30 5.96
C THR A 19 -25.61 -4.53 6.64
N VAL A 20 -24.95 -4.31 7.77
CA VAL A 20 -24.28 -5.38 8.56
C VAL A 20 -25.23 -5.98 9.59
N ALA A 21 -26.08 -5.18 10.21
CA ALA A 21 -27.08 -5.61 11.17
C ALA A 21 -28.41 -4.89 10.90
N LYS A 22 -29.52 -5.57 11.07
CA LYS A 22 -30.87 -5.01 10.85
C LYS A 22 -31.43 -4.45 12.14
N GLY A 23 -31.96 -3.23 12.05
CA GLY A 23 -32.70 -2.64 13.14
C GLY A 23 -34.00 -3.39 13.47
N GLY A 24 -34.41 -3.36 14.73
CA GLY A 24 -35.65 -3.92 15.18
C GLY A 24 -36.85 -3.13 14.68
N ARG A 25 -38.01 -3.75 14.77
CA ARG A 25 -39.30 -3.10 14.41
C ARG A 25 -39.80 -2.25 15.57
N GLY A 26 -40.10 -0.98 15.32
CA GLY A 26 -40.67 -0.09 16.31
C GLY A 26 -41.99 -0.62 16.87
N GLY A 27 -42.26 -0.31 18.13
CA GLY A 27 -43.54 -0.63 18.78
C GLY A 27 -44.66 0.34 18.39
N TYR A 28 -45.83 0.06 18.86
CA TYR A 28 -47.01 0.92 18.68
C TYR A 28 -47.41 1.53 20.02
N GLY A 29 -47.45 2.86 20.10
CA GLY A 29 -47.99 3.56 21.26
C GLY A 29 -49.50 3.38 21.44
N ASN A 30 -50.00 3.81 22.59
CA ASN A 30 -51.41 3.67 22.93
C ASN A 30 -52.35 4.39 21.93
N ALA A 31 -51.93 5.50 21.36
CA ALA A 31 -52.70 6.24 20.35
C ALA A 31 -53.07 5.39 19.10
N HIS A 32 -52.18 4.44 18.73
CA HIS A 32 -52.43 3.53 17.61
C HIS A 32 -53.60 2.56 17.84
N PHE A 33 -53.94 2.31 19.11
CA PHE A 33 -55.02 1.39 19.51
C PHE A 33 -56.28 2.13 19.93
N ALA A 34 -56.38 3.45 19.72
CA ALA A 34 -57.55 4.23 19.98
C ALA A 34 -58.67 3.87 19.02
N THR A 35 -59.88 3.65 19.55
CA THR A 35 -61.12 3.37 18.78
C THR A 35 -62.19 4.36 19.24
N PRO A 36 -63.28 4.56 18.44
CA PRO A 36 -64.36 5.44 18.83
C PRO A 36 -64.99 5.12 20.22
N THR A 37 -64.94 3.86 20.61
CA THR A 37 -65.45 3.39 21.91
C THR A 37 -64.40 3.38 23.03
N ARG A 38 -63.10 3.39 22.67
CA ARG A 38 -61.94 3.38 23.58
C ARG A 38 -60.94 4.46 23.14
N GLN A 39 -61.22 5.68 23.50
CA GLN A 39 -60.39 6.84 23.07
C GLN A 39 -59.05 6.91 23.71
N ILE A 40 -58.87 6.39 24.95
CA ILE A 40 -57.61 6.40 25.70
C ILE A 40 -57.25 4.99 26.14
N PRO A 41 -56.67 4.17 25.24
CA PRO A 41 -56.16 2.85 25.62
C PRO A 41 -55.01 2.94 26.58
N LYS A 42 -54.93 2.07 27.59
CA LYS A 42 -53.90 2.02 28.62
C LYS A 42 -52.83 0.96 28.31
N PHE A 43 -52.71 0.54 27.06
CA PHE A 43 -51.71 -0.43 26.61
C PHE A 43 -51.00 0.04 25.36
N ALA A 44 -49.79 -0.44 25.18
CA ALA A 44 -48.95 -0.24 24.01
C ALA A 44 -48.31 -1.57 23.63
N LYS A 45 -47.90 -1.71 22.40
CA LYS A 45 -47.12 -2.87 21.93
C LYS A 45 -45.64 -2.50 21.91
N PRO A 46 -44.77 -3.19 22.67
CA PRO A 46 -43.33 -2.95 22.62
C PRO A 46 -42.77 -3.23 21.22
N GLY A 47 -41.65 -2.62 20.91
CA GLY A 47 -40.89 -2.93 19.71
C GLY A 47 -40.22 -4.30 19.78
N MET A 48 -39.73 -4.76 18.64
CA MET A 48 -38.90 -5.97 18.56
C MET A 48 -37.41 -5.53 18.63
N PRO A 49 -36.54 -6.28 19.30
CA PRO A 49 -35.13 -5.99 19.33
C PRO A 49 -34.53 -6.06 17.90
N GLY A 50 -33.52 -5.30 17.64
CA GLY A 50 -32.68 -5.40 16.45
C GLY A 50 -31.66 -6.53 16.56
N GLU A 51 -30.93 -6.74 15.48
CA GLU A 51 -29.77 -7.63 15.47
C GLU A 51 -28.62 -6.94 16.18
N ASP A 52 -27.93 -7.66 17.06
CA ASP A 52 -26.69 -7.23 17.74
C ASP A 52 -25.60 -8.21 17.35
N ILE A 53 -24.57 -7.72 16.66
CA ILE A 53 -23.46 -8.53 16.17
C ILE A 53 -22.14 -7.87 16.49
N GLN A 54 -21.16 -8.66 16.85
CA GLN A 54 -19.77 -8.19 16.96
C GLN A 54 -19.06 -8.40 15.62
N VAL A 55 -18.43 -7.33 15.13
CA VAL A 55 -17.72 -7.38 13.85
C VAL A 55 -16.25 -6.98 14.04
N THR A 56 -15.38 -7.68 13.35
CA THR A 56 -13.98 -7.31 13.18
C THR A 56 -13.84 -6.53 11.89
N LEU A 57 -13.44 -5.26 12.01
CA LEU A 57 -13.07 -4.44 10.85
C LEU A 57 -11.59 -4.65 10.55
N GLU A 58 -11.30 -5.12 9.34
CA GLU A 58 -9.94 -5.30 8.84
C GLU A 58 -9.68 -4.27 7.74
N LEU A 59 -8.83 -3.30 8.02
CA LEU A 59 -8.41 -2.31 7.02
C LEU A 59 -7.31 -2.93 6.16
N LYS A 60 -7.61 -3.22 4.89
CA LYS A 60 -6.63 -3.65 3.90
C LYS A 60 -5.93 -2.41 3.34
N LEU A 61 -4.80 -2.05 3.92
CA LEU A 61 -3.98 -0.95 3.41
C LEU A 61 -3.35 -1.35 2.08
N ILE A 62 -3.67 -0.61 1.04
CA ILE A 62 -3.06 -0.70 -0.28
C ILE A 62 -1.99 0.38 -0.33
N ALA A 63 -0.78 0.03 -0.73
CA ALA A 63 0.26 1.02 -0.94
C ALA A 63 0.04 1.74 -2.27
N ASP A 64 0.20 3.05 -2.27
CA ASP A 64 0.23 3.87 -3.49
C ASP A 64 1.54 3.64 -4.25
N VAL A 65 2.63 3.44 -3.49
CA VAL A 65 4.00 3.34 -3.99
C VAL A 65 4.64 2.05 -3.51
N GLY A 66 5.15 1.25 -4.44
CA GLY A 66 5.94 0.05 -4.14
C GLY A 66 7.44 0.33 -4.25
N LEU A 67 8.22 -0.04 -3.23
CA LEU A 67 9.68 -0.03 -3.32
C LEU A 67 10.16 -1.38 -3.84
N ILE A 68 10.96 -1.33 -4.91
CA ILE A 68 11.60 -2.50 -5.53
C ILE A 68 13.12 -2.27 -5.56
N GLY A 69 13.88 -3.33 -5.65
CA GLY A 69 15.34 -3.27 -5.69
C GLY A 69 15.98 -4.44 -4.94
N PHE A 70 17.25 -4.69 -5.17
CA PHE A 70 18.01 -5.76 -4.53
C PHE A 70 18.03 -5.68 -2.99
N PRO A 71 18.31 -6.78 -2.26
CA PRO A 71 18.62 -6.71 -0.84
C PRO A 71 19.76 -5.72 -0.58
N ASN A 72 19.75 -5.11 0.59
CA ASN A 72 20.79 -4.19 1.09
C ASN A 72 21.02 -2.90 0.28
N VAL A 73 20.22 -2.60 -0.73
CA VAL A 73 20.28 -1.31 -1.44
C VAL A 73 19.74 -0.14 -0.60
N GLY A 74 19.13 -0.43 0.56
CA GLY A 74 18.66 0.56 1.52
C GLY A 74 17.17 0.88 1.46
N LYS A 75 16.30 0.03 0.89
CA LYS A 75 14.84 0.22 0.83
C LYS A 75 14.21 0.47 2.20
N SER A 76 14.48 -0.41 3.16
CA SER A 76 13.92 -0.31 4.51
C SER A 76 14.44 0.92 5.26
N THR A 77 15.69 1.32 5.03
CA THR A 77 16.25 2.57 5.55
C THR A 77 15.52 3.76 4.94
N LEU A 78 15.31 3.77 3.63
CA LEU A 78 14.59 4.83 2.93
C LEU A 78 13.17 4.99 3.47
N ILE A 79 12.39 3.90 3.58
CA ILE A 79 11.04 3.95 4.16
C ILE A 79 11.07 4.53 5.58
N SER A 80 12.01 4.08 6.41
CA SER A 80 12.13 4.57 7.80
C SER A 80 12.46 6.05 7.87
N THR A 81 13.16 6.56 6.88
CA THR A 81 13.61 7.95 6.81
C THR A 81 12.52 8.90 6.31
N ILE A 82 11.72 8.48 5.30
CA ILE A 82 10.68 9.32 4.71
C ILE A 82 9.32 9.19 5.42
N SER A 83 9.12 8.17 6.23
CA SER A 83 7.85 7.95 6.94
C SER A 83 7.62 8.95 8.06
N ALA A 84 6.41 9.50 8.16
CA ALA A 84 6.00 10.42 9.22
C ALA A 84 5.91 9.75 10.61
N ALA A 85 5.76 8.43 10.65
CA ALA A 85 5.75 7.61 11.86
C ALA A 85 6.63 6.38 11.63
N LYS A 86 7.00 5.67 12.70
CA LYS A 86 7.74 4.41 12.58
C LYS A 86 7.00 3.47 11.61
N PRO A 87 7.68 2.95 10.58
CA PRO A 87 7.08 2.00 9.66
C PRO A 87 6.46 0.84 10.42
N LYS A 88 5.28 0.42 10.00
CA LYS A 88 4.58 -0.71 10.61
C LYS A 88 4.86 -1.95 9.79
N ILE A 89 5.25 -2.98 10.49
CA ILE A 89 5.30 -4.34 9.96
C ILE A 89 3.84 -4.81 9.85
N ALA A 90 3.37 -5.05 8.63
CA ALA A 90 2.02 -5.50 8.40
C ALA A 90 1.98 -7.03 8.35
N ASN A 91 1.52 -7.65 9.43
CA ASN A 91 1.32 -9.10 9.48
C ASN A 91 0.04 -9.47 8.70
N TYR A 92 0.17 -9.71 7.43
CA TYR A 92 -0.90 -10.31 6.65
C TYR A 92 -0.86 -11.83 6.80
N HIS A 93 -1.96 -12.45 7.21
CA HIS A 93 -2.06 -13.91 7.43
C HIS A 93 -1.74 -14.78 6.20
N PHE A 94 -1.62 -14.16 5.04
CA PHE A 94 -1.38 -14.78 3.75
C PHE A 94 0.02 -14.49 3.17
N THR A 95 0.91 -13.81 3.91
CA THR A 95 2.27 -13.52 3.45
C THR A 95 3.30 -14.31 4.25
N THR A 96 4.20 -14.99 3.54
CA THR A 96 5.40 -15.61 4.14
C THR A 96 6.49 -14.57 4.43
N LEU A 97 6.50 -13.48 3.65
CA LEU A 97 7.36 -12.33 3.84
C LEU A 97 6.52 -11.15 4.30
N VAL A 98 6.96 -10.47 5.35
CA VAL A 98 6.21 -9.41 6.01
C VAL A 98 6.58 -8.07 5.40
N PRO A 99 5.67 -7.40 4.67
CA PRO A 99 5.95 -6.09 4.07
C PRO A 99 6.06 -5.02 5.15
N THR A 100 6.98 -4.09 4.94
CA THR A 100 7.10 -2.89 5.75
C THR A 100 6.33 -1.75 5.09
N LEU A 101 5.36 -1.20 5.81
CA LEU A 101 4.55 -0.09 5.34
C LEU A 101 4.96 1.21 6.03
N GLY A 102 5.11 2.28 5.26
CA GLY A 102 5.37 3.63 5.74
C GLY A 102 4.34 4.62 5.20
N VAL A 103 3.80 5.46 6.08
CA VAL A 103 2.97 6.59 5.68
C VAL A 103 3.87 7.81 5.52
N VAL A 104 3.94 8.34 4.31
CA VAL A 104 4.76 9.51 3.96
C VAL A 104 3.89 10.74 3.89
N SER A 105 4.21 11.76 4.71
CA SER A 105 3.53 13.06 4.72
C SER A 105 4.27 14.04 3.83
N VAL A 106 3.54 14.80 3.01
CA VAL A 106 4.11 15.78 2.06
C VAL A 106 3.69 17.21 2.37
N GLY A 107 3.00 17.43 3.50
CA GLY A 107 2.48 18.72 3.91
C GLY A 107 1.06 18.63 4.46
N GLU A 108 0.40 19.77 4.67
CA GLU A 108 -0.92 19.82 5.27
C GLU A 108 -1.96 19.02 4.46
N GLY A 109 -2.39 17.88 5.02
CA GLY A 109 -3.42 17.02 4.46
C GLY A 109 -3.01 16.15 3.27
N ALA A 110 -1.73 16.16 2.88
CA ALA A 110 -1.20 15.36 1.77
C ALA A 110 -0.32 14.22 2.29
N SER A 111 -0.66 12.99 1.94
CA SER A 111 0.11 11.80 2.30
C SER A 111 -0.09 10.68 1.29
N PHE A 112 0.84 9.75 1.26
CA PHE A 112 0.73 8.52 0.49
C PHE A 112 1.35 7.36 1.27
N VAL A 113 0.99 6.13 0.92
CA VAL A 113 1.50 4.92 1.56
C VAL A 113 2.56 4.27 0.69
N CYS A 114 3.75 4.04 1.27
CA CYS A 114 4.82 3.26 0.67
C CYS A 114 4.85 1.85 1.26
N ALA A 115 5.10 0.84 0.41
CA ALA A 115 5.36 -0.52 0.83
C ALA A 115 6.73 -0.98 0.34
N ASP A 116 7.54 -1.56 1.22
CA ASP A 116 8.69 -2.37 0.80
C ASP A 116 8.15 -3.71 0.28
N ILE A 117 8.55 -4.08 -0.92
CA ILE A 117 8.16 -5.33 -1.57
C ILE A 117 9.32 -6.31 -1.43
N PRO A 118 9.38 -7.07 -0.31
CA PRO A 118 10.44 -8.04 -0.13
C PRO A 118 10.24 -9.23 -1.06
N GLY A 119 11.35 -9.82 -1.53
CA GLY A 119 11.31 -11.13 -2.22
C GLY A 119 10.98 -11.11 -3.71
N LEU A 120 11.02 -9.94 -4.40
CA LEU A 120 10.98 -9.91 -5.86
C LEU A 120 12.22 -10.56 -6.51
N ILE A 121 13.31 -10.77 -5.77
CA ILE A 121 14.65 -11.04 -6.31
C ILE A 121 15.16 -12.46 -6.09
N GLU A 122 14.61 -13.25 -5.17
CA GLU A 122 15.10 -14.61 -4.94
C GLU A 122 13.99 -15.63 -5.15
N GLY A 123 13.81 -16.09 -6.39
CA GLY A 123 12.91 -17.20 -6.72
C GLY A 123 11.41 -16.86 -6.76
N ALA A 124 11.05 -15.58 -6.91
CA ALA A 124 9.64 -15.19 -7.06
C ALA A 124 8.97 -15.84 -8.28
N SER A 125 9.73 -16.07 -9.35
CA SER A 125 9.28 -16.79 -10.55
C SER A 125 9.15 -18.30 -10.35
N GLU A 126 9.79 -18.87 -9.31
CA GLU A 126 9.77 -20.32 -9.02
C GLU A 126 8.66 -20.72 -8.03
N GLY A 127 7.81 -19.78 -7.61
CA GLY A 127 6.65 -20.08 -6.76
C GLY A 127 6.98 -20.38 -5.28
N ILE A 128 8.21 -20.21 -4.87
CA ILE A 128 8.65 -20.48 -3.49
C ILE A 128 8.67 -19.17 -2.72
N GLY A 129 7.54 -18.79 -2.08
CA GLY A 129 7.59 -17.84 -0.97
C GLY A 129 6.66 -16.64 -0.93
N LEU A 130 6.12 -16.16 -2.05
CA LEU A 130 5.15 -15.05 -2.03
C LEU A 130 3.75 -15.58 -2.28
N GLY A 131 2.86 -15.49 -1.30
CA GLY A 131 1.47 -15.90 -1.47
C GLY A 131 0.78 -15.07 -2.58
N HIS A 132 -0.02 -15.71 -3.43
CA HIS A 132 -0.76 -15.07 -4.52
C HIS A 132 -1.56 -13.82 -4.08
N ASP A 133 -1.99 -13.78 -2.85
CA ASP A 133 -2.75 -12.65 -2.30
C ASP A 133 -1.88 -11.42 -2.02
N PHE A 134 -0.60 -11.61 -1.64
CA PHE A 134 0.33 -10.49 -1.49
C PHE A 134 0.64 -9.85 -2.84
N LEU A 135 0.77 -10.66 -3.88
CA LEU A 135 1.03 -10.21 -5.25
C LEU A 135 -0.08 -9.31 -5.77
N ARG A 136 -1.34 -9.65 -5.50
CA ARG A 136 -2.49 -8.80 -5.82
C ARG A 136 -2.44 -7.43 -5.14
N HIS A 137 -1.83 -7.35 -3.94
CA HIS A 137 -1.69 -6.08 -3.23
C HIS A 137 -0.59 -5.21 -3.82
N VAL A 138 0.50 -5.84 -4.28
CA VAL A 138 1.60 -5.15 -4.98
C VAL A 138 1.16 -4.65 -6.36
N GLU A 139 0.37 -5.42 -7.09
CA GLU A 139 -0.19 -5.03 -8.38
C GLU A 139 -1.08 -3.78 -8.31
N ARG A 140 -1.52 -3.41 -7.12
CA ARG A 140 -2.29 -2.18 -6.86
C ARG A 140 -1.45 -0.95 -6.63
N CYS A 141 -0.11 -1.06 -6.54
CA CYS A 141 0.76 0.10 -6.50
C CYS A 141 0.62 0.89 -7.80
N ARG A 142 0.47 2.20 -7.66
CA ARG A 142 0.31 3.13 -8.80
C ARG A 142 1.64 3.55 -9.38
N LEU A 143 2.68 3.58 -8.54
CA LEU A 143 4.02 4.03 -8.85
C LEU A 143 5.04 3.10 -8.20
N LEU A 144 6.14 2.83 -8.88
CA LEU A 144 7.26 2.08 -8.33
C LEU A 144 8.45 3.00 -8.07
N LEU A 145 9.07 2.85 -6.90
CA LEU A 145 10.37 3.41 -6.59
C LEU A 145 11.41 2.30 -6.71
N HIS A 146 12.17 2.33 -7.78
CA HIS A 146 13.25 1.38 -8.01
C HIS A 146 14.53 1.88 -7.36
N VAL A 147 14.88 1.30 -6.22
CA VAL A 147 16.04 1.69 -5.42
C VAL A 147 17.25 0.86 -5.84
N VAL A 148 18.32 1.54 -6.27
CA VAL A 148 19.57 0.93 -6.75
C VAL A 148 20.73 1.48 -5.94
N ASP A 149 21.68 0.62 -5.56
CA ASP A 149 22.95 1.01 -4.94
C ASP A 149 23.92 1.46 -6.03
N VAL A 150 24.11 2.77 -6.17
CA VAL A 150 25.00 3.34 -7.21
C VAL A 150 26.48 3.27 -6.86
N SER A 151 26.82 2.93 -5.62
CA SER A 151 28.21 2.81 -5.17
C SER A 151 28.85 1.48 -5.54
N GLY A 152 28.04 0.46 -5.87
CA GLY A 152 28.54 -0.88 -6.10
C GLY A 152 29.16 -1.52 -4.84
N SER A 153 28.74 -1.08 -3.63
CA SER A 153 29.34 -1.49 -2.35
C SER A 153 29.31 -3.01 -2.11
N GLU A 154 28.45 -3.74 -2.81
CA GLU A 154 28.35 -5.21 -2.75
C GLU A 154 29.01 -5.90 -3.97
N CYS A 155 29.94 -5.23 -4.65
CA CYS A 155 30.61 -5.75 -5.85
C CYS A 155 29.64 -6.09 -6.99
N ARG A 156 28.53 -5.36 -7.11
CA ARG A 156 27.55 -5.48 -8.18
C ARG A 156 27.54 -4.24 -9.07
N ASP A 157 27.23 -4.44 -10.33
CA ASP A 157 27.05 -3.34 -11.27
C ASP A 157 25.62 -2.75 -11.15
N PRO A 158 25.47 -1.44 -10.91
CA PRO A 158 24.15 -0.82 -10.77
C PRO A 158 23.26 -0.97 -12.01
N ILE A 159 23.84 -1.00 -13.21
CA ILE A 159 23.09 -1.17 -14.45
C ILE A 159 22.56 -2.61 -14.55
N GLU A 160 23.41 -3.61 -14.27
CA GLU A 160 22.98 -5.00 -14.26
C GLU A 160 21.89 -5.26 -13.21
N ASP A 161 22.04 -4.69 -12.02
CA ASP A 161 21.04 -4.80 -10.96
C ASP A 161 19.70 -4.21 -11.39
N PHE A 162 19.73 -3.03 -12.00
CA PHE A 162 18.54 -2.37 -12.53
C PHE A 162 17.82 -3.23 -13.60
N GLU A 163 18.57 -3.80 -14.54
CA GLU A 163 17.98 -4.63 -15.60
C GLU A 163 17.39 -5.93 -15.03
N LYS A 164 18.13 -6.62 -14.15
CA LYS A 164 17.65 -7.87 -13.54
C LYS A 164 16.33 -7.70 -12.81
N ILE A 165 16.18 -6.60 -12.05
CA ILE A 165 14.92 -6.31 -11.35
C ILE A 165 13.78 -6.08 -12.35
N ASN A 166 14.02 -5.35 -13.42
CA ASN A 166 12.99 -5.10 -14.43
C ASN A 166 12.61 -6.39 -15.17
N GLU A 167 13.56 -7.27 -15.44
CA GLU A 167 13.29 -8.58 -16.04
C GLU A 167 12.46 -9.47 -15.11
N GLU A 168 12.80 -9.51 -13.82
CA GLU A 168 12.06 -10.28 -12.84
C GLU A 168 10.66 -9.72 -12.63
N LEU A 169 10.52 -8.39 -12.59
CA LEU A 169 9.24 -7.72 -12.50
C LEU A 169 8.34 -8.08 -13.69
N ALA A 170 8.89 -8.09 -14.91
CA ALA A 170 8.16 -8.46 -16.12
C ALA A 170 7.75 -9.94 -16.14
N LYS A 171 8.61 -10.84 -15.66
CA LYS A 171 8.29 -12.26 -15.51
C LYS A 171 7.21 -12.50 -14.46
N PHE A 172 7.22 -11.68 -13.41
CA PHE A 172 6.32 -11.80 -12.30
C PHE A 172 4.91 -11.28 -12.61
N SER A 173 4.79 -10.04 -13.07
CA SER A 173 3.55 -9.41 -13.49
C SER A 173 3.81 -8.38 -14.59
N PRO A 174 3.40 -8.67 -15.84
CA PRO A 174 3.49 -7.69 -16.92
C PRO A 174 2.79 -6.36 -16.58
N ALA A 175 1.64 -6.43 -15.90
CA ALA A 175 0.89 -5.25 -15.48
C ALA A 175 1.67 -4.37 -14.49
N LEU A 176 2.51 -4.97 -13.65
CA LEU A 176 3.36 -4.26 -12.71
C LEU A 176 4.59 -3.66 -13.41
N ALA A 177 5.14 -4.37 -14.38
CA ALA A 177 6.27 -3.89 -15.18
C ALA A 177 5.93 -2.66 -16.02
N GLU A 178 4.67 -2.51 -16.42
CA GLU A 178 4.16 -1.34 -17.17
C GLU A 178 3.90 -0.12 -16.28
N ARG A 179 3.99 -0.26 -14.94
CA ARG A 179 3.77 0.88 -14.03
C ARG A 179 4.84 1.94 -14.19
N PRO A 180 4.48 3.22 -14.03
CA PRO A 180 5.46 4.30 -13.97
C PRO A 180 6.50 4.03 -12.89
N GLN A 181 7.77 4.29 -13.21
CA GLN A 181 8.88 4.09 -12.29
C GLN A 181 9.64 5.40 -12.08
N ILE A 182 10.11 5.60 -10.84
CA ILE A 182 11.15 6.58 -10.49
C ILE A 182 12.34 5.77 -9.99
N VAL A 183 13.50 5.98 -10.58
CA VAL A 183 14.74 5.30 -10.19
C VAL A 183 15.46 6.13 -9.15
N VAL A 184 15.69 5.53 -8.00
CA VAL A 184 16.35 6.17 -6.85
C VAL A 184 17.74 5.56 -6.72
N GLY A 185 18.77 6.35 -7.06
CA GLY A 185 20.16 5.98 -6.85
C GLY A 185 20.54 6.25 -5.39
N ASN A 186 20.63 5.21 -4.58
CA ASN A 186 21.00 5.31 -3.17
C ASN A 186 22.47 5.08 -2.94
N LYS A 187 22.96 5.45 -1.76
CA LYS A 187 24.36 5.39 -1.31
C LYS A 187 25.30 6.30 -2.13
N CYS A 188 24.79 7.44 -2.59
CA CYS A 188 25.60 8.42 -3.32
C CYS A 188 26.76 8.97 -2.49
N ASP A 189 26.69 8.88 -1.16
CA ASP A 189 27.79 9.23 -0.25
C ASP A 189 29.00 8.30 -0.37
N LEU A 190 28.84 7.11 -0.92
CA LEU A 190 29.90 6.11 -1.14
C LEU A 190 30.31 6.00 -2.61
N ALA A 191 29.54 6.60 -3.52
CA ALA A 191 29.79 6.54 -4.96
C ALA A 191 30.63 7.72 -5.44
N THR A 192 31.36 7.52 -6.54
CA THR A 192 32.02 8.63 -7.24
C THR A 192 31.03 9.39 -8.11
N GLU A 193 31.31 10.67 -8.40
CA GLU A 193 30.47 11.47 -9.29
C GLU A 193 30.31 10.81 -10.68
N GLU A 194 31.39 10.20 -11.18
CA GLU A 194 31.39 9.50 -12.47
C GLU A 194 30.42 8.29 -12.48
N GLN A 195 30.39 7.51 -11.40
CA GLN A 195 29.45 6.39 -11.24
C GLN A 195 28.00 6.88 -11.24
N ILE A 196 27.71 7.93 -10.48
CA ILE A 196 26.38 8.53 -10.40
C ILE A 196 25.95 9.05 -11.77
N GLU A 197 26.82 9.76 -12.48
CA GLU A 197 26.51 10.36 -13.76
C GLU A 197 26.34 9.29 -14.86
N THR A 198 27.17 8.26 -14.85
CA THR A 198 27.04 7.12 -15.76
C THR A 198 25.69 6.42 -15.61
N PHE A 199 25.30 6.09 -14.38
CA PHE A 199 24.02 5.43 -14.11
C PHE A 199 22.85 6.37 -14.40
N LYS A 200 22.95 7.66 -14.07
CA LYS A 200 21.94 8.67 -14.41
C LYS A 200 21.69 8.73 -15.92
N ASN A 201 22.74 8.88 -16.70
CA ASN A 201 22.63 8.97 -18.15
C ASN A 201 21.99 7.71 -18.75
N TYR A 202 22.29 6.54 -18.19
CA TYR A 202 21.67 5.29 -18.58
C TYR A 202 20.16 5.26 -18.31
N VAL A 203 19.75 5.65 -17.12
CA VAL A 203 18.33 5.68 -16.70
C VAL A 203 17.53 6.72 -17.48
N GLU A 204 18.07 7.94 -17.62
CA GLU A 204 17.45 9.03 -18.36
C GLU A 204 17.34 8.68 -19.88
N GLY A 205 18.33 7.97 -20.40
CA GLY A 205 18.30 7.43 -21.78
C GLY A 205 17.15 6.45 -22.03
N LYS A 206 16.61 5.82 -20.99
CA LYS A 206 15.38 5.00 -21.04
C LYS A 206 14.09 5.80 -20.83
N GLY A 207 14.17 7.12 -20.67
CA GLY A 207 13.03 7.99 -20.44
C GLY A 207 12.48 7.95 -18.98
N LEU A 208 13.26 7.40 -18.04
CA LEU A 208 12.90 7.32 -16.63
C LEU A 208 13.48 8.49 -15.84
N THR A 209 12.79 8.86 -14.76
CA THR A 209 13.27 9.90 -13.83
C THR A 209 14.29 9.29 -12.88
N PHE A 210 15.47 9.91 -12.77
CA PHE A 210 16.51 9.53 -11.83
C PHE A 210 16.61 10.51 -10.67
N VAL A 211 16.75 9.99 -9.44
CA VAL A 211 16.89 10.79 -8.22
C VAL A 211 18.07 10.25 -7.40
N PRO A 212 19.20 10.98 -7.34
CA PRO A 212 20.32 10.59 -6.50
C PRO A 212 20.05 10.94 -5.03
N ILE A 213 20.26 9.98 -4.15
CA ILE A 213 20.09 10.15 -2.70
C ILE A 213 21.17 9.45 -1.89
N SER A 214 21.29 9.83 -0.64
CA SER A 214 21.85 8.99 0.41
C SER A 214 20.87 8.92 1.58
N ALA A 215 20.29 7.74 1.77
CA ALA A 215 19.36 7.50 2.90
C ALA A 215 20.10 7.58 4.25
N ALA A 216 21.40 7.30 4.28
CA ALA A 216 22.23 7.35 5.48
C ALA A 216 22.54 8.80 5.91
N THR A 217 22.90 9.66 4.95
CA THR A 217 23.29 11.07 5.21
C THR A 217 22.14 12.05 5.05
N MET A 218 20.95 11.59 4.61
CA MET A 218 19.75 12.39 4.34
C MET A 218 19.88 13.31 3.11
N GLN A 219 20.95 13.18 2.32
CA GLN A 219 21.15 13.96 1.11
C GLN A 219 20.12 13.58 0.04
N GLY A 220 19.41 14.56 -0.55
CA GLY A 220 18.40 14.36 -1.58
C GLY A 220 17.09 13.71 -1.10
N VAL A 221 17.04 13.20 0.14
CA VAL A 221 15.89 12.45 0.66
C VAL A 221 14.70 13.36 0.94
N ARG A 222 14.90 14.60 1.34
CA ARG A 222 13.83 15.53 1.71
C ARG A 222 12.93 15.92 0.54
N GLU A 223 13.47 15.94 -0.65
CA GLU A 223 12.79 16.36 -1.89
C GLU A 223 11.99 15.20 -2.52
N LEU A 224 12.42 13.96 -2.25
CA LEU A 224 11.83 12.75 -2.82
C LEU A 224 10.32 12.61 -2.55
N PRO A 225 9.78 12.83 -1.32
CA PRO A 225 8.35 12.74 -1.07
C PRO A 225 7.53 13.68 -1.93
N GLY A 226 7.99 14.92 -2.11
CA GLY A 226 7.32 15.93 -2.94
C GLY A 226 7.27 15.53 -4.41
N LEU A 227 8.37 15.01 -4.93
CA LEU A 227 8.48 14.53 -6.30
C LEU A 227 7.55 13.34 -6.54
N VAL A 228 7.57 12.35 -5.66
CA VAL A 228 6.71 11.16 -5.71
C VAL A 228 5.24 11.55 -5.66
N TYR A 229 4.85 12.43 -4.75
CA TYR A 229 3.47 12.87 -4.61
C TYR A 229 2.96 13.62 -5.85
N ASN A 230 3.78 14.48 -6.43
CA ASN A 230 3.43 15.18 -7.67
C ASN A 230 3.23 14.17 -8.81
N ARG A 231 4.09 13.17 -8.93
CA ARG A 231 3.95 12.12 -9.93
C ARG A 231 2.68 11.28 -9.71
N LEU A 232 2.32 11.00 -8.46
CA LEU A 232 1.09 10.28 -8.11
C LEU A 232 -0.18 11.03 -8.49
N LYS A 233 -0.18 12.38 -8.51
CA LYS A 233 -1.34 13.17 -8.95
C LYS A 233 -1.66 12.96 -10.42
N ASP A 234 -0.62 12.74 -11.24
CA ASP A 234 -0.77 12.54 -12.69
C ASP A 234 -1.25 11.12 -13.03
N ILE A 235 -1.16 10.18 -12.07
CA ILE A 235 -1.55 8.79 -12.26
C ILE A 235 -2.95 8.59 -11.65
N PRO A 236 -3.94 8.11 -12.43
CA PRO A 236 -5.28 7.85 -11.90
C PRO A 236 -5.23 6.84 -10.76
N ALA A 237 -6.11 7.01 -9.77
CA ALA A 237 -6.28 6.02 -8.72
C ALA A 237 -6.76 4.69 -9.36
N ILE A 238 -6.15 3.59 -8.94
CA ILE A 238 -6.60 2.26 -9.39
C ILE A 238 -7.92 1.97 -8.68
N PRO A 239 -9.00 1.65 -9.42
CA PRO A 239 -10.25 1.28 -8.78
C PRO A 239 -10.03 0.07 -7.88
N VAL A 240 -10.49 0.17 -6.67
CA VAL A 240 -10.48 -0.95 -5.70
C VAL A 240 -11.69 -1.82 -6.03
N PHE A 241 -11.48 -2.90 -6.76
CA PHE A 241 -12.52 -3.91 -7.04
C PHE A 241 -12.49 -5.02 -6.00
#